data_6be8c32e786443008164d9c59c78b92d
#
_entry.id   6be8c32e786443008164d9c59c78b92d
#
_cell.length_a   1.000
_cell.length_b   1.000
_cell.length_c   1.000
_cell.angle_alpha   90.00
_cell.angle_beta   90.00
_cell.angle_gamma   90.00
#
_symmetry.space_group_name_H-M   'P 1'
#
loop_
_entity.id
_entity.type
_entity.pdbx_description
1 polymer ?
#
loop_
_entity_poly.entity_id
_entity_poly.type
_entity_poly.pdbx_seq_one_letter_code
_entity_poly.pdbx_strand_id
1 'polypeptide(L)'
;MAEVITGRQTATVDDDVVVFLIGMRINRLRRVHTEAVIQDIDIPIARAAEFLAFLHADVGVLPIWICPIRAPAPGTDATLYPLPRGTLSINFGFWDTVRSREPRERGFVNRKIERKTTALGGVKSLYSDSYFGEDEFWSIYDRGAYEALKARYDPGRTLGDLYTKCVLRQ
;
A
#
# COMPACT_ATOMS: atom_id res chain seq x y z
N MET A 1 50.42 -15.63 -25.11
CA MET A 1 49.22 -16.29 -25.62
C MET A 1 48.18 -16.21 -24.49
N ALA A 2 47.27 -15.24 -24.55
CA ALA A 2 46.26 -15.00 -23.53
C ALA A 2 44.93 -15.50 -24.08
N GLU A 3 44.38 -16.55 -23.47
CA GLU A 3 43.03 -17.04 -23.76
C GLU A 3 42.00 -16.10 -23.16
N VAL A 4 41.22 -15.49 -24.02
CA VAL A 4 40.03 -14.72 -23.64
C VAL A 4 38.90 -15.72 -23.47
N ILE A 5 38.53 -16.04 -22.22
CA ILE A 5 37.34 -16.81 -21.90
C ILE A 5 36.15 -15.88 -22.02
N THR A 6 35.48 -15.89 -23.15
CA THR A 6 34.16 -15.28 -23.30
C THR A 6 33.11 -16.17 -22.64
N GLY A 7 32.88 -15.95 -21.35
CA GLY A 7 31.75 -16.54 -20.63
C GLY A 7 30.43 -15.90 -21.11
N ARG A 8 29.70 -16.59 -21.97
CA ARG A 8 28.28 -16.32 -22.18
C ARG A 8 27.57 -16.63 -20.88
N GLN A 9 27.21 -15.59 -20.12
CA GLN A 9 26.22 -15.73 -19.07
C GLN A 9 24.87 -15.97 -19.76
N THR A 10 24.44 -17.23 -19.81
CA THR A 10 23.04 -17.57 -20.07
C THR A 10 22.26 -17.08 -18.85
N ALA A 11 21.49 -16.00 -19.01
CA ALA A 11 20.55 -15.59 -18.00
C ALA A 11 19.54 -16.73 -17.81
N THR A 12 19.68 -17.47 -16.73
CA THR A 12 18.66 -18.40 -16.28
C THR A 12 17.47 -17.56 -15.84
N VAL A 13 16.37 -17.62 -16.55
CA VAL A 13 15.11 -17.03 -16.12
C VAL A 13 14.72 -17.79 -14.86
N ASP A 14 14.55 -17.06 -13.75
CA ASP A 14 14.16 -17.62 -12.47
C ASP A 14 12.85 -18.41 -12.63
N ASP A 15 12.81 -19.64 -12.16
CA ASP A 15 11.64 -20.52 -12.29
C ASP A 15 10.39 -19.88 -11.72
N ASP A 16 10.52 -19.07 -10.66
CA ASP A 16 9.43 -18.31 -10.05
C ASP A 16 8.85 -17.26 -11.01
N VAL A 17 9.67 -16.61 -11.83
CA VAL A 17 9.22 -15.67 -12.86
C VAL A 17 8.46 -16.40 -13.96
N VAL A 18 8.92 -17.59 -14.36
CA VAL A 18 8.22 -18.41 -15.37
C VAL A 18 6.86 -18.85 -14.85
N VAL A 19 6.80 -19.35 -13.62
CA VAL A 19 5.53 -19.75 -12.98
C VAL A 19 4.56 -18.58 -12.87
N PHE A 20 5.05 -17.41 -12.49
CA PHE A 20 4.26 -16.18 -12.41
C PHE A 20 3.68 -15.78 -13.78
N LEU A 21 4.50 -15.79 -14.85
CA LEU A 21 4.07 -15.44 -16.19
C LEU A 21 3.07 -16.45 -16.77
N ILE A 22 3.26 -17.74 -16.52
CA ILE A 22 2.32 -18.80 -16.90
C ILE A 22 0.99 -18.60 -16.16
N GLY A 23 1.04 -18.32 -14.85
CA GLY A 23 -0.14 -18.03 -14.05
C GLY A 23 -0.94 -16.83 -14.57
N MET A 24 -0.27 -15.75 -14.98
CA MET A 24 -0.91 -14.59 -15.59
C MET A 24 -1.59 -14.94 -16.92
N ARG A 25 -0.96 -15.74 -17.79
CA ARG A 25 -1.55 -16.19 -19.05
C ARG A 25 -2.77 -17.09 -18.83
N ILE A 26 -2.71 -18.02 -17.90
CA ILE A 26 -3.83 -18.90 -17.56
C ILE A 26 -5.00 -18.08 -17.00
N ASN A 27 -4.75 -17.12 -16.11
CA ASN A 27 -5.78 -16.24 -15.57
C ASN A 27 -6.45 -15.41 -16.68
N ARG A 28 -5.68 -14.91 -17.63
CA ARG A 28 -6.21 -14.18 -18.80
C ARG A 28 -7.11 -15.07 -19.69
N LEU A 29 -6.70 -16.31 -19.93
CA LEU A 29 -7.51 -17.29 -20.70
C LEU A 29 -8.80 -17.66 -19.95
N ARG A 30 -8.76 -17.75 -18.63
CA ARG A 30 -9.90 -18.05 -17.76
C ARG A 30 -10.77 -16.83 -17.45
N ARG A 31 -10.44 -15.64 -17.98
CA ARG A 31 -11.08 -14.35 -17.65
C ARG A 31 -11.08 -14.06 -16.15
N VAL A 32 -10.03 -14.44 -15.44
CA VAL A 32 -9.85 -14.14 -14.02
C VAL A 32 -9.07 -12.84 -13.90
N HIS A 33 -9.68 -11.84 -13.27
CA HIS A 33 -9.05 -10.59 -12.92
C HIS A 33 -8.35 -10.73 -11.56
N THR A 34 -7.14 -10.21 -11.47
CA THR A 34 -6.34 -10.24 -10.24
C THR A 34 -5.98 -8.83 -9.82
N GLU A 35 -6.07 -8.55 -8.53
CA GLU A 35 -5.64 -7.31 -7.93
C GLU A 35 -4.72 -7.59 -6.75
N ALA A 36 -3.48 -7.06 -6.79
CA ALA A 36 -2.58 -7.13 -5.66
C ALA A 36 -3.10 -6.22 -4.54
N VAL A 37 -3.19 -6.79 -3.34
CA VAL A 37 -3.67 -6.09 -2.15
C VAL A 37 -2.58 -6.17 -1.09
N ILE A 38 -1.73 -5.15 -1.07
CA ILE A 38 -0.56 -5.04 -0.20
C ILE A 38 -0.71 -3.75 0.59
N GLN A 39 -1.00 -3.86 1.87
CA GLN A 39 -1.24 -2.67 2.70
C GLN A 39 -0.85 -2.92 4.17
N ASP A 40 -0.46 -1.82 4.84
CA ASP A 40 -0.44 -1.70 6.29
C ASP A 40 -1.40 -0.59 6.68
N ILE A 41 -2.35 -0.95 7.52
CA ILE A 41 -3.47 -0.11 7.94
C ILE A 41 -3.49 -0.01 9.45
N ASP A 42 -3.47 1.20 9.97
CA ASP A 42 -3.55 1.46 11.40
C ASP A 42 -4.97 1.89 11.78
N ILE A 43 -5.62 1.10 12.61
CA ILE A 43 -7.01 1.33 13.06
C ILE A 43 -7.03 1.55 14.57
N PRO A 44 -7.75 2.58 15.07
CA PRO A 44 -7.97 2.74 16.52
C PRO A 44 -8.51 1.46 17.15
N ILE A 45 -7.97 1.07 18.32
CA ILE A 45 -8.31 -0.20 18.98
C ILE A 45 -9.81 -0.42 19.13
N ALA A 46 -10.57 0.63 19.41
CA ALA A 46 -12.03 0.56 19.54
C ALA A 46 -12.76 0.12 18.27
N ARG A 47 -12.12 0.24 17.10
CA ARG A 47 -12.70 -0.12 15.80
C ARG A 47 -11.97 -1.30 15.12
N ALA A 48 -10.95 -1.85 15.78
CA ALA A 48 -10.10 -2.91 15.22
C ALA A 48 -10.89 -4.19 14.88
N ALA A 49 -11.80 -4.60 15.75
CA ALA A 49 -12.64 -5.79 15.51
C ALA A 49 -13.56 -5.61 14.29
N GLU A 50 -14.11 -4.40 14.10
CA GLU A 50 -14.96 -4.08 12.93
C GLU A 50 -14.14 -4.13 11.64
N PHE A 51 -12.92 -3.61 11.66
CA PHE A 51 -12.03 -3.68 10.50
C PHE A 51 -11.62 -5.09 10.16
N LEU A 52 -11.29 -5.91 11.15
CA LEU A 52 -10.96 -7.33 10.96
C LEU A 52 -12.14 -8.10 10.36
N ALA A 53 -13.34 -7.88 10.86
CA ALA A 53 -14.56 -8.48 10.32
C ALA A 53 -14.78 -8.10 8.86
N PHE A 54 -14.56 -6.83 8.51
CA PHE A 54 -14.61 -6.35 7.13
C PHE A 54 -13.55 -7.02 6.25
N LEU A 55 -12.29 -7.15 6.70
CA LEU A 55 -11.25 -7.86 5.93
C LEU A 55 -11.65 -9.30 5.65
N HIS A 56 -12.22 -10.00 6.63
CA HIS A 56 -12.67 -11.37 6.47
C HIS A 56 -13.88 -11.50 5.52
N ALA A 57 -14.91 -10.70 5.73
CA ALA A 57 -16.18 -10.86 5.02
C ALA A 57 -16.15 -10.27 3.61
N ASP A 58 -15.48 -9.14 3.43
CA ASP A 58 -15.59 -8.30 2.24
C ASP A 58 -14.35 -8.33 1.35
N VAL A 59 -13.19 -8.71 1.86
CA VAL A 59 -11.91 -8.72 1.14
C VAL A 59 -11.37 -10.14 0.96
N GLY A 60 -11.35 -10.93 2.02
CA GLY A 60 -10.93 -12.33 1.99
C GLY A 60 -9.42 -12.53 1.90
N VAL A 61 -8.60 -11.58 2.37
CA VAL A 61 -7.13 -11.69 2.37
C VAL A 61 -6.63 -12.45 3.59
N LEU A 62 -5.60 -13.31 3.40
CA LEU A 62 -4.92 -14.07 4.44
C LEU A 62 -3.48 -14.40 4.00
N PRO A 63 -2.49 -14.47 4.93
CA PRO A 63 -2.62 -14.16 6.36
C PRO A 63 -2.72 -12.65 6.62
N ILE A 64 -3.20 -12.27 7.80
CA ILE A 64 -3.21 -10.89 8.28
C ILE A 64 -2.22 -10.79 9.44
N TRP A 65 -1.24 -9.93 9.32
CA TRP A 65 -0.36 -9.51 10.41
C TRP A 65 -1.12 -8.54 11.30
N ILE A 66 -1.05 -8.73 12.62
CA ILE A 66 -1.70 -7.88 13.60
C ILE A 66 -0.67 -7.42 14.63
N CYS A 67 -0.44 -6.11 14.72
CA CYS A 67 0.53 -5.52 15.62
C CYS A 67 -0.07 -4.32 16.37
N PRO A 68 -0.08 -4.32 17.72
CA PRO A 68 -0.48 -3.15 18.48
C PRO A 68 0.60 -2.06 18.40
N ILE A 69 0.18 -0.86 18.06
CA ILE A 69 1.05 0.31 17.97
C ILE A 69 0.48 1.49 18.73
N ARG A 70 1.33 2.41 19.12
CA ARG A 70 0.93 3.66 19.79
C ARG A 70 1.64 4.84 19.15
N ALA A 71 0.93 5.96 19.04
CA ALA A 71 1.53 7.21 18.63
C ALA A 71 2.73 7.58 19.52
N PRO A 72 3.76 8.23 18.98
CA PRO A 72 4.90 8.70 19.75
C PRO A 72 4.47 9.56 20.96
N ALA A 73 5.40 9.74 21.91
CA ALA A 73 5.17 10.55 23.11
C ALA A 73 4.70 11.97 22.76
N PRO A 74 3.99 12.66 23.68
CA PRO A 74 3.57 14.05 23.49
C PRO A 74 4.77 14.95 23.13
N GLY A 75 4.58 15.83 22.14
CA GLY A 75 5.64 16.71 21.62
C GLY A 75 6.31 16.23 20.33
N THR A 76 6.07 15.01 19.89
CA THR A 76 6.47 14.55 18.56
C THR A 76 5.30 14.74 17.61
N ASP A 77 5.36 15.75 16.77
CA ASP A 77 4.32 16.00 15.77
C ASP A 77 4.56 15.13 14.54
N ALA A 78 3.87 13.98 14.49
CA ALA A 78 3.87 13.07 13.34
C ALA A 78 2.70 13.40 12.41
N THR A 79 2.59 14.67 11.99
CA THR A 79 1.45 15.15 11.19
C THR A 79 1.35 14.52 9.81
N LEU A 80 2.48 14.08 9.25
CA LEU A 80 2.50 13.37 7.97
C LEU A 80 2.00 11.93 8.05
N TYR A 81 1.87 11.40 9.27
CA TYR A 81 1.26 10.09 9.53
C TYR A 81 0.44 10.19 10.83
N PRO A 82 -0.79 10.69 10.74
CA PRO A 82 -1.57 11.15 11.91
C PRO A 82 -2.21 9.97 12.68
N LEU A 83 -1.41 9.28 13.49
CA LEU A 83 -1.95 8.32 14.44
C LEU A 83 -2.74 9.02 15.55
N PRO A 84 -3.90 8.48 15.98
CA PRO A 84 -4.67 9.05 17.09
C PRO A 84 -3.84 9.09 18.36
N ARG A 85 -3.68 10.31 18.94
CA ARG A 85 -2.90 10.52 20.18
C ARG A 85 -3.58 9.89 21.38
N GLY A 86 -2.77 9.34 22.28
CA GLY A 86 -3.25 8.74 23.53
C GLY A 86 -4.06 7.46 23.37
N THR A 87 -4.28 7.01 22.16
CA THR A 87 -5.06 5.80 21.84
C THR A 87 -4.12 4.72 21.28
N LEU A 88 -4.36 3.47 21.67
CA LEU A 88 -3.75 2.33 21.03
C LEU A 88 -4.38 2.13 19.65
N SER A 89 -3.57 1.91 18.64
CA SER A 89 -4.01 1.48 17.32
C SER A 89 -3.54 0.05 17.05
N ILE A 90 -4.23 -0.64 16.20
CA ILE A 90 -3.84 -1.94 15.69
C ILE A 90 -3.43 -1.78 14.23
N ASN A 91 -2.19 -2.13 13.94
CA ASN A 91 -1.71 -2.27 12.57
C ASN A 91 -2.16 -3.61 12.01
N PHE A 92 -2.79 -3.56 10.84
CA PHE A 92 -3.17 -4.72 10.03
C PHE A 92 -2.33 -4.72 8.77
N GLY A 93 -1.37 -5.64 8.69
CA GLY A 93 -0.53 -5.86 7.52
C GLY A 93 -0.99 -7.08 6.73
N PHE A 94 -1.08 -6.96 5.41
CA PHE A 94 -1.44 -8.08 4.55
C PHE A 94 -0.84 -7.93 3.15
N TRP A 95 -0.49 -9.06 2.55
CA TRP A 95 0.12 -9.18 1.23
C TRP A 95 -0.53 -10.34 0.50
N ASP A 96 -1.49 -10.05 -0.37
CA ASP A 96 -2.25 -11.07 -1.07
C ASP A 96 -2.67 -10.58 -2.46
N THR A 97 -3.26 -11.47 -3.24
CA THR A 97 -3.85 -11.20 -4.54
C THR A 97 -5.30 -11.64 -4.58
N VAL A 98 -6.20 -10.68 -4.60
CA VAL A 98 -7.64 -10.94 -4.72
C VAL A 98 -7.99 -11.27 -6.17
N ARG A 99 -8.79 -12.32 -6.35
CA ARG A 99 -9.24 -12.80 -7.66
C ARG A 99 -10.73 -12.54 -7.85
N SER A 100 -11.12 -12.14 -9.06
CA SER A 100 -12.52 -11.95 -9.42
C SER A 100 -12.78 -12.50 -10.83
N ARG A 101 -13.94 -13.09 -11.03
CA ARG A 101 -14.42 -13.44 -12.38
C ARG A 101 -15.10 -12.27 -13.08
N GLU A 102 -15.53 -11.29 -12.33
CA GLU A 102 -16.11 -10.06 -12.84
C GLU A 102 -15.01 -9.03 -13.11
N PRO A 103 -15.06 -8.33 -14.25
CA PRO A 103 -14.18 -7.21 -14.52
C PRO A 103 -14.33 -6.13 -13.42
N ARG A 104 -13.21 -5.65 -12.90
CA ARG A 104 -13.17 -4.58 -11.91
C ARG A 104 -12.19 -3.51 -12.35
N GLU A 105 -12.46 -2.28 -12.00
CA GLU A 105 -11.51 -1.19 -12.17
C GLU A 105 -10.23 -1.46 -11.37
N ARG A 106 -9.12 -0.92 -11.87
CA ARG A 106 -7.85 -1.00 -11.16
C ARG A 106 -7.98 -0.38 -9.76
N GLY A 107 -7.53 -1.09 -8.75
CA GLY A 107 -7.57 -0.63 -7.37
C GLY A 107 -8.96 -0.71 -6.72
N PHE A 108 -9.89 -1.46 -7.28
CA PHE A 108 -11.24 -1.60 -6.73
C PHE A 108 -11.23 -2.07 -5.27
N VAL A 109 -10.50 -3.16 -4.98
CA VAL A 109 -10.41 -3.72 -3.63
C VAL A 109 -9.59 -2.80 -2.72
N ASN A 110 -8.45 -2.29 -3.21
CA ASN A 110 -7.62 -1.35 -2.46
C ASN A 110 -8.40 -0.09 -2.07
N ARG A 111 -9.17 0.49 -3.00
CA ARG A 111 -10.02 1.65 -2.73
C ARG A 111 -11.14 1.36 -1.71
N LYS A 112 -11.71 0.14 -1.75
CA LYS A 112 -12.69 -0.31 -0.77
C LYS A 112 -12.08 -0.34 0.64
N ILE A 113 -10.84 -0.82 0.76
CA ILE A 113 -10.09 -0.86 2.01
C ILE A 113 -9.78 0.56 2.49
N GLU A 114 -9.26 1.43 1.63
CA GLU A 114 -8.95 2.83 1.95
C GLU A 114 -10.17 3.57 2.49
N ARG A 115 -11.32 3.45 1.83
CA ARG A 115 -12.58 4.06 2.30
C ARG A 115 -13.01 3.53 3.66
N LYS A 116 -12.90 2.23 3.90
CA LYS A 116 -13.20 1.65 5.21
C LYS A 116 -12.24 2.14 6.28
N THR A 117 -10.96 2.26 5.95
CA THR A 117 -9.92 2.81 6.84
C THR A 117 -10.28 4.23 7.28
N THR A 118 -10.55 5.12 6.33
CA THR A 118 -10.95 6.51 6.61
C THR A 118 -12.22 6.57 7.45
N ALA A 119 -13.24 5.77 7.12
CA ALA A 119 -14.50 5.71 7.85
C ALA A 119 -14.36 5.26 9.31
N LEU A 120 -13.31 4.49 9.62
CA LEU A 120 -12.98 4.04 10.98
C LEU A 120 -11.99 4.95 11.72
N GLY A 121 -11.59 6.07 11.11
CA GLY A 121 -10.59 6.98 11.66
C GLY A 121 -9.17 6.39 11.67
N GLY A 122 -8.92 5.46 10.77
CA GLY A 122 -7.61 4.84 10.58
C GLY A 122 -6.74 5.58 9.57
N VAL A 123 -5.49 5.12 9.46
CA VAL A 123 -4.49 5.65 8.54
C VAL A 123 -3.82 4.51 7.79
N LYS A 124 -3.52 4.73 6.51
CA LYS A 124 -2.80 3.78 5.66
C LYS A 124 -1.35 4.18 5.51
N SER A 125 -0.41 3.24 5.57
CA SER A 125 0.99 3.44 5.17
C SER A 125 1.13 3.63 3.67
N LEU A 126 2.03 4.54 3.25
CA LEU A 126 2.19 4.94 1.84
C LEU A 126 3.29 4.18 1.09
N TYR A 127 3.75 3.04 1.59
CA TYR A 127 4.77 2.26 0.88
C TYR A 127 4.21 1.43 -0.29
N SER A 128 2.90 1.20 -0.31
CA SER A 128 2.20 0.49 -1.37
C SER A 128 1.31 1.41 -2.19
N ASP A 129 0.74 0.88 -3.27
CA ASP A 129 -0.17 1.61 -4.13
C ASP A 129 -1.33 2.25 -3.37
N SER A 130 -1.61 3.51 -3.65
CA SER A 130 -2.75 4.25 -3.11
C SER A 130 -3.69 4.70 -4.22
N TYR A 131 -4.97 4.87 -3.87
CA TYR A 131 -6.04 5.19 -4.83
C TYR A 131 -6.94 6.33 -4.34
N PHE A 132 -6.46 7.10 -3.36
CA PHE A 132 -7.16 8.31 -2.88
C PHE A 132 -7.30 9.36 -3.98
N GLY A 133 -8.38 10.15 -3.94
CA GLY A 133 -8.43 11.42 -4.66
C GLY A 133 -7.43 12.42 -4.06
N GLU A 134 -7.01 13.44 -4.82
CA GLU A 134 -5.98 14.39 -4.35
C GLU A 134 -6.39 15.10 -3.07
N ASP A 135 -7.61 15.65 -3.02
CA ASP A 135 -8.11 16.36 -1.85
C ASP A 135 -8.22 15.45 -0.62
N GLU A 136 -8.70 14.20 -0.81
CA GLU A 136 -8.78 13.20 0.24
C GLU A 136 -7.40 12.84 0.77
N PHE A 137 -6.44 12.58 -0.12
CA PHE A 137 -5.05 12.27 0.23
C PHE A 137 -4.44 13.36 1.11
N TRP A 138 -4.54 14.61 0.66
CA TRP A 138 -3.94 15.73 1.39
C TRP A 138 -4.70 16.13 2.64
N SER A 139 -5.96 15.74 2.78
CA SER A 139 -6.68 15.88 4.05
C SER A 139 -6.20 14.91 5.13
N ILE A 140 -5.66 13.74 4.70
CA ILE A 140 -5.11 12.73 5.61
C ILE A 140 -3.65 13.03 5.95
N TYR A 141 -2.81 13.34 4.95
CA TYR A 141 -1.35 13.40 5.07
C TYR A 141 -0.79 14.83 5.17
N ASP A 142 -1.52 15.76 5.75
CA ASP A 142 -1.11 17.14 6.09
C ASP A 142 -0.27 17.83 5.01
N ARG A 143 -0.94 18.35 3.99
CA ARG A 143 -0.30 19.07 2.89
C ARG A 143 0.59 20.22 3.37
N GLY A 144 0.15 20.97 4.41
CA GLY A 144 0.89 22.12 4.91
C GLY A 144 2.24 21.72 5.52
N ALA A 145 2.24 20.70 6.38
CA ALA A 145 3.47 20.17 6.96
C ALA A 145 4.39 19.57 5.90
N TYR A 146 3.82 18.85 4.91
CA TYR A 146 4.58 18.30 3.79
C TYR A 146 5.26 19.39 2.96
N GLU A 147 4.54 20.42 2.56
CA GLU A 147 5.10 21.53 1.76
C GLU A 147 6.19 22.30 2.50
N ALA A 148 6.05 22.48 3.82
CA ALA A 148 7.09 23.10 4.65
C ALA A 148 8.38 22.27 4.65
N LEU A 149 8.27 20.95 4.78
CA LEU A 149 9.43 20.04 4.69
C LEU A 149 10.02 20.03 3.27
N LYS A 150 9.18 20.00 2.25
CA LYS A 150 9.59 20.03 0.86
C LYS A 150 10.38 21.29 0.53
N ALA A 151 9.91 22.47 0.95
CA ALA A 151 10.60 23.73 0.77
C ALA A 151 11.99 23.76 1.46
N ARG A 152 12.11 23.08 2.61
CA ARG A 152 13.37 23.01 3.36
C ARG A 152 14.38 22.02 2.77
N TYR A 153 13.94 20.82 2.34
CA TYR A 153 14.82 19.73 1.96
C TYR A 153 14.93 19.50 0.46
N ASP A 154 14.01 20.03 -0.32
CA ASP A 154 14.03 20.00 -1.80
C ASP A 154 13.61 21.36 -2.37
N PRO A 155 14.37 22.45 -2.06
CA PRO A 155 14.03 23.80 -2.50
C PRO A 155 14.00 23.95 -4.03
N GLY A 156 14.75 23.13 -4.74
CA GLY A 156 14.75 23.06 -6.21
C GLY A 156 13.59 22.28 -6.80
N ARG A 157 12.74 21.64 -5.96
CA ARG A 157 11.64 20.78 -6.39
C ARG A 157 12.05 19.74 -7.42
N THR A 158 13.22 19.12 -7.24
CA THR A 158 13.80 18.12 -8.12
C THR A 158 13.16 16.74 -7.95
N LEU A 159 12.60 16.47 -6.78
CA LEU A 159 11.87 15.24 -6.48
C LEU A 159 10.37 15.44 -6.73
N GLY A 160 9.67 14.42 -7.21
CA GLY A 160 8.22 14.40 -7.27
C GLY A 160 7.57 14.64 -5.90
N ASP A 161 6.31 15.05 -5.86
CA ASP A 161 5.59 15.13 -4.60
C ASP A 161 5.05 13.76 -4.15
N LEU A 162 4.59 13.69 -2.90
CA LEU A 162 4.15 12.45 -2.28
C LEU A 162 2.90 11.85 -2.97
N TYR A 163 1.95 12.71 -3.39
CA TYR A 163 0.75 12.28 -4.11
C TYR A 163 1.09 11.72 -5.49
N THR A 164 1.92 12.45 -6.24
CA THR A 164 2.41 12.05 -7.56
C THR A 164 3.09 10.69 -7.51
N LYS A 165 3.94 10.46 -6.49
CA LYS A 165 4.63 9.19 -6.29
C LYS A 165 3.69 8.05 -5.87
N CYS A 166 2.87 8.26 -4.82
CA CYS A 166 2.11 7.17 -4.19
C CYS A 166 0.80 6.83 -4.91
N VAL A 167 0.18 7.81 -5.57
CA VAL A 167 -1.11 7.64 -6.25
C VAL A 167 -0.95 7.62 -7.75
N LEU A 168 -0.29 8.63 -8.34
CA LEU A 168 -0.13 8.74 -9.80
C LEU A 168 0.98 7.85 -10.35
N ARG A 169 1.95 7.45 -9.51
CA ARG A 169 3.08 6.56 -9.88
C ARG A 169 3.98 7.15 -10.96
N GLN A 170 4.28 8.43 -10.81
CA GLN A 170 5.15 9.20 -11.69
C GLN A 170 6.47 9.56 -11.01
#